data_17febf081d013c811429339a70a68b67
#
_entry.id   17febf081d013c811429339a70a68b67
#
_cell.length_a   1.000
_cell.length_b   1.000
_cell.length_c   1.000
_cell.angle_alpha   90.00
_cell.angle_beta   90.00
_cell.angle_gamma   90.00
#
_symmetry.space_group_name_H-M   'P 1'
#
loop_
_entity.id
_entity.type
_entity.pdbx_description
1 polymer ?
#
loop_
_entity_poly.entity_id
_entity_poly.type
_entity_poly.pdbx_seq_one_letter_code
_entity_poly.pdbx_strand_id
1 'polypeptide(L)'
;MIRLKLSIGSPIRPGFGDAAAFCLEHYLKVTNTSKLCALIAYYPTRIPDPGCRYTSSLEVLVHLAEQTVDVLSASHGTDRKRHIIRRRVGAGIGTGDRLDLGYPAYSYPGISPGFAESDLEDYDQVATQIAWSRTLSVLQSAFRKKLDLEKTWDDIEESKCLSVLLQSRKSDDNMSLVDDIQEKYFSSDMSTALDNYVTEETPSVTYTPTLQGASGIDALHQFYETSFLRCKPPSMRLRLLSRTIGADRVVDELYMAFKHTQEMPWILPRVPPTDRQVEIIVISIATLHGGKLYAEHVYWDQASVLLQIGLIDPKFIPQSANGAGSLPVIGSEAARKILLNEQEESLGSKALSTKPGTDGDGIG
;
A
#
# COMPACT_ATOMS: atom_id res chain seq x y z
N MET A 1 -9.02 11.47 8.78
CA MET A 1 -8.73 10.96 10.15
C MET A 1 -9.95 10.27 10.74
N ILE A 2 -9.90 8.95 10.90
CA ILE A 2 -11.02 8.20 11.49
C ILE A 2 -10.97 8.38 13.01
N ARG A 3 -11.76 9.32 13.52
CA ARG A 3 -12.08 9.32 14.96
C ARG A 3 -12.91 8.06 15.24
N LEU A 4 -12.28 7.04 15.82
CA LEU A 4 -13.00 5.92 16.41
C LEU A 4 -13.85 6.47 17.56
N LYS A 5 -15.09 6.89 17.28
CA LYS A 5 -16.10 7.16 18.32
C LYS A 5 -16.48 5.83 18.96
N LEU A 6 -15.78 5.51 20.03
CA LEU A 6 -16.04 4.30 20.79
C LEU A 6 -17.10 4.62 21.87
N SER A 7 -18.25 4.00 21.76
CA SER A 7 -19.29 4.05 22.78
C SER A 7 -18.90 3.18 23.99
N ILE A 8 -19.45 3.51 25.17
CA ILE A 8 -19.36 2.66 26.35
C ILE A 8 -19.96 1.29 25.99
N GLY A 9 -19.13 0.24 26.01
CA GLY A 9 -19.52 -1.10 25.56
C GLY A 9 -18.89 -1.58 24.26
N SER A 10 -18.08 -0.73 23.59
CA SER A 10 -17.30 -1.14 22.42
C SER A 10 -16.37 -2.31 22.76
N PRO A 11 -16.27 -3.34 21.88
CA PRO A 11 -15.35 -4.46 22.05
C PRO A 11 -13.88 -4.08 21.84
N ILE A 12 -13.58 -2.80 21.53
CA ILE A 12 -12.24 -2.25 21.34
C ILE A 12 -11.96 -1.20 22.41
N ARG A 13 -10.69 -1.17 22.86
CA ARG A 13 -10.16 -0.13 23.73
C ARG A 13 -8.85 0.41 23.16
N PRO A 14 -8.86 1.51 22.38
CA PRO A 14 -7.67 2.29 22.18
C PRO A 14 -7.41 3.16 23.39
N GLY A 15 -6.16 3.25 23.79
CA GLY A 15 -5.70 4.11 24.86
C GLY A 15 -4.42 4.83 24.46
N PHE A 16 -4.22 6.02 25.02
CA PHE A 16 -3.05 6.86 24.80
C PHE A 16 -2.38 7.15 26.13
N GLY A 17 -1.06 7.23 26.16
CA GLY A 17 -0.29 7.62 27.33
C GLY A 17 -0.60 6.80 28.59
N ASP A 18 -0.96 7.48 29.68
CA ASP A 18 -1.28 6.86 30.98
C ASP A 18 -2.53 5.97 30.91
N ALA A 19 -3.54 6.35 30.12
CA ALA A 19 -4.73 5.53 29.95
C ALA A 19 -4.39 4.21 29.23
N ALA A 20 -3.49 4.24 28.26
CA ALA A 20 -2.96 3.03 27.61
C ALA A 20 -2.23 2.13 28.61
N ALA A 21 -1.35 2.71 29.44
CA ALA A 21 -0.61 1.99 30.47
C ALA A 21 -1.55 1.33 31.47
N PHE A 22 -2.56 2.07 31.94
CA PHE A 22 -3.57 1.53 32.84
C PHE A 22 -4.35 0.36 32.24
N CYS A 23 -4.80 0.48 31.00
CA CYS A 23 -5.52 -0.59 30.31
C CYS A 23 -4.65 -1.84 30.13
N LEU A 24 -3.38 -1.69 29.73
CA LEU A 24 -2.46 -2.82 29.61
C LEU A 24 -2.31 -3.58 30.92
N GLU A 25 -2.12 -2.89 32.05
CA GLU A 25 -2.01 -3.51 33.35
C GLU A 25 -3.32 -4.16 33.82
N HIS A 26 -4.46 -3.47 33.60
CA HIS A 26 -5.77 -3.94 34.03
C HIS A 26 -6.14 -5.25 33.34
N TYR A 27 -6.06 -5.30 32.01
CA TYR A 27 -6.47 -6.46 31.22
C TYR A 27 -5.48 -7.63 31.27
N LEU A 28 -4.28 -7.42 31.77
CA LEU A 28 -3.36 -8.51 32.10
C LEU A 28 -3.85 -9.33 33.31
N LYS A 29 -4.54 -8.68 34.25
CA LYS A 29 -5.04 -9.29 35.50
C LYS A 29 -6.46 -9.85 35.38
N VAL A 30 -7.21 -9.40 34.37
CA VAL A 30 -8.60 -9.82 34.16
C VAL A 30 -8.63 -11.09 33.31
N THR A 31 -9.09 -12.18 33.91
CA THR A 31 -9.21 -13.48 33.25
C THR A 31 -10.44 -13.61 32.36
N ASN A 32 -11.48 -12.79 32.59
CA ASN A 32 -12.71 -12.80 31.80
C ASN A 32 -12.80 -11.53 30.93
N THR A 33 -12.30 -11.61 29.71
CA THR A 33 -12.34 -10.54 28.70
C THR A 33 -13.43 -10.75 27.66
N SER A 34 -14.50 -11.49 28.00
CA SER A 34 -15.54 -11.95 27.04
C SER A 34 -16.19 -10.83 26.19
N LYS A 35 -16.08 -9.57 26.62
CA LYS A 35 -16.61 -8.40 25.90
C LYS A 35 -15.53 -7.57 25.19
N LEU A 36 -14.25 -7.91 25.34
CA LEU A 36 -13.13 -7.18 24.74
C LEU A 36 -12.38 -8.10 23.80
N CYS A 37 -12.32 -7.74 22.52
CA CYS A 37 -11.60 -8.52 21.50
C CYS A 37 -10.26 -7.88 21.11
N ALA A 38 -10.09 -6.58 21.29
CA ALA A 38 -8.84 -5.90 20.96
C ALA A 38 -8.49 -4.79 21.96
N LEU A 39 -7.21 -4.68 22.29
CA LEU A 39 -6.60 -3.63 23.09
C LEU A 39 -5.45 -3.01 22.32
N ILE A 40 -5.59 -1.76 21.90
CA ILE A 40 -4.57 -1.01 21.16
C ILE A 40 -4.04 0.09 22.06
N ALA A 41 -2.76 0.08 22.35
CA ALA A 41 -2.09 1.05 23.22
C ALA A 41 -1.11 1.90 22.43
N TYR A 42 -1.36 3.20 22.38
CA TYR A 42 -0.48 4.17 21.75
C TYR A 42 0.36 4.87 22.83
N TYR A 43 1.66 4.88 22.63
CA TYR A 43 2.69 5.51 23.50
C TYR A 43 2.37 5.42 25.01
N PRO A 44 2.11 4.18 25.53
CA PRO A 44 1.88 4.02 26.96
C PRO A 44 3.10 4.50 27.73
N THR A 45 2.88 5.22 28.85
CA THR A 45 3.96 5.72 29.70
C THR A 45 4.75 4.60 30.36
N ARG A 46 4.15 3.42 30.50
CA ARG A 46 4.78 2.19 30.98
C ARG A 46 4.08 0.97 30.39
N ILE A 47 4.81 -0.12 30.30
CA ILE A 47 4.31 -1.40 29.79
C ILE A 47 4.46 -2.51 30.83
N PRO A 48 3.65 -3.58 30.75
CA PRO A 48 3.86 -4.80 31.54
C PRO A 48 5.19 -5.46 31.20
N ASP A 49 5.62 -6.37 32.08
CA ASP A 49 6.83 -7.17 31.87
C ASP A 49 6.83 -7.79 30.45
N PRO A 50 7.94 -7.69 29.72
CA PRO A 50 8.07 -8.23 28.35
C PRO A 50 7.71 -9.71 28.20
N GLY A 51 7.86 -10.51 29.25
CA GLY A 51 7.51 -11.93 29.27
C GLY A 51 6.01 -12.20 29.54
N CYS A 52 5.24 -11.20 29.91
CA CYS A 52 3.82 -11.36 30.19
C CYS A 52 3.04 -11.71 28.93
N ARG A 53 1.97 -12.48 29.10
CA ARG A 53 1.06 -12.86 28.03
C ARG A 53 -0.37 -12.54 28.42
N TYR A 54 -1.13 -12.02 27.46
CA TYR A 54 -2.56 -11.83 27.59
C TYR A 54 -3.32 -13.11 27.23
N THR A 55 -4.61 -13.15 27.57
CA THR A 55 -5.47 -14.26 27.17
C THR A 55 -5.53 -14.38 25.65
N SER A 56 -5.59 -15.61 25.12
CA SER A 56 -5.62 -15.86 23.68
C SER A 56 -6.86 -15.30 22.95
N SER A 57 -7.89 -14.91 23.71
CA SER A 57 -9.10 -14.28 23.17
C SER A 57 -8.98 -12.75 23.00
N LEU A 58 -7.88 -12.15 23.48
CA LEU A 58 -7.64 -10.72 23.43
C LEU A 58 -6.45 -10.42 22.53
N GLU A 59 -6.71 -9.79 21.38
CA GLU A 59 -5.67 -9.24 20.53
C GLU A 59 -5.11 -7.96 21.15
N VAL A 60 -3.81 -7.91 21.36
CA VAL A 60 -3.13 -6.75 21.96
C VAL A 60 -2.12 -6.20 20.99
N LEU A 61 -2.04 -4.87 20.89
CA LEU A 61 -1.04 -4.18 20.09
C LEU A 61 -0.56 -2.94 20.83
N VAL A 62 0.77 -2.77 20.88
CA VAL A 62 1.40 -1.64 21.57
C VAL A 62 2.26 -0.87 20.57
N HIS A 63 2.06 0.45 20.47
CA HIS A 63 2.88 1.38 19.72
C HIS A 63 3.67 2.25 20.70
N LEU A 64 4.99 2.06 20.75
CA LEU A 64 5.89 2.77 21.67
C LEU A 64 6.53 3.95 20.95
N ALA A 65 6.28 5.15 21.40
CA ALA A 65 7.04 6.34 21.05
C ALA A 65 8.33 6.39 21.87
N GLU A 66 9.28 7.20 21.44
CA GLU A 66 10.58 7.39 22.06
C GLU A 66 11.52 6.17 22.06
N GLN A 67 12.71 6.35 22.63
CA GLN A 67 13.74 5.31 22.70
C GLN A 67 13.67 4.48 23.98
N THR A 68 12.90 4.95 24.97
CA THR A 68 12.83 4.32 26.30
C THR A 68 11.40 4.27 26.78
N VAL A 69 11.05 3.18 27.45
CA VAL A 69 9.76 2.99 28.10
C VAL A 69 9.97 2.35 29.47
N ASP A 70 9.19 2.77 30.47
CA ASP A 70 9.20 2.16 31.78
C ASP A 70 8.53 0.79 31.73
N VAL A 71 9.13 -0.19 32.42
CA VAL A 71 8.63 -1.56 32.50
C VAL A 71 8.21 -1.89 33.92
N LEU A 72 7.00 -2.43 34.06
CA LEU A 72 6.53 -2.98 35.32
C LEU A 72 6.98 -4.42 35.47
N SER A 73 7.92 -4.67 36.37
CA SER A 73 8.35 -6.03 36.69
C SER A 73 7.30 -6.74 37.56
N ALA A 74 7.02 -7.99 37.23
CA ALA A 74 6.14 -8.89 38.00
C ALA A 74 6.81 -9.50 39.22
N SER A 75 7.94 -8.98 39.72
CA SER A 75 8.63 -9.59 40.86
C SER A 75 7.79 -9.56 42.13
N HIS A 76 7.59 -10.72 42.73
CA HIS A 76 7.03 -10.94 44.06
C HIS A 76 8.04 -10.50 45.11
N GLY A 77 8.09 -9.20 45.43
CA GLY A 77 8.97 -8.67 46.43
C GLY A 77 8.86 -7.15 46.55
N THR A 78 9.20 -6.61 47.72
CA THR A 78 9.13 -5.20 48.07
C THR A 78 10.02 -4.26 47.24
N ASP A 79 10.84 -4.80 46.35
CA ASP A 79 11.74 -4.05 45.44
C ASP A 79 11.16 -4.04 44.05
N ARG A 80 10.41 -3.00 43.68
CA ARG A 80 9.94 -2.74 42.31
C ARG A 80 11.13 -2.26 41.47
N LYS A 81 11.92 -3.17 40.93
CA LYS A 81 12.93 -2.83 39.96
C LYS A 81 12.24 -2.40 38.67
N ARG A 82 12.36 -1.13 38.32
CA ARG A 82 11.96 -0.60 37.03
C ARG A 82 13.00 -1.02 35.99
N HIS A 83 12.60 -1.78 34.99
CA HIS A 83 13.42 -2.05 33.83
C HIS A 83 13.05 -1.07 32.74
N ILE A 84 14.03 -0.44 32.13
CA ILE A 84 13.86 0.46 31.00
C ILE A 84 14.32 -0.31 29.76
N ILE A 85 13.42 -0.46 28.80
CA ILE A 85 13.80 -1.00 27.48
C ILE A 85 14.46 0.14 26.72
N ARG A 86 15.77 0.03 26.49
CA ARG A 86 16.52 0.92 25.61
C ARG A 86 16.85 0.17 24.34
N ARG A 87 16.39 0.67 23.21
CA ARG A 87 16.83 0.16 21.93
C ARG A 87 17.79 1.14 21.28
N ARG A 88 18.93 0.64 20.82
CA ARG A 88 19.88 1.45 20.04
C ARG A 88 19.24 1.68 18.67
N VAL A 89 18.95 2.93 18.34
CA VAL A 89 18.52 3.30 17.01
C VAL A 89 19.72 3.19 16.09
N GLY A 90 19.74 2.21 15.20
CA GLY A 90 20.68 2.18 14.07
C GLY A 90 20.42 3.39 13.17
N ALA A 91 21.44 3.88 12.47
CA ALA A 91 21.31 4.87 11.42
C ALA A 91 20.58 4.26 10.22
N GLY A 92 19.31 3.90 10.39
CA GLY A 92 18.47 3.23 9.41
C GLY A 92 17.12 3.91 9.34
N ILE A 93 16.62 4.00 8.16
CA ILE A 93 15.27 4.49 7.83
C ILE A 93 14.28 3.47 8.40
N GLY A 94 13.51 3.86 9.36
CA GLY A 94 12.44 2.99 9.79
C GLY A 94 11.92 3.33 11.17
N THR A 95 10.85 4.10 11.18
CA THR A 95 9.95 4.15 12.32
C THR A 95 9.17 2.84 12.39
N GLY A 96 9.13 2.19 13.54
CA GLY A 96 8.21 1.12 13.79
C GLY A 96 8.76 -0.30 13.68
N ASP A 97 9.90 -0.53 14.29
CA ASP A 97 10.44 -1.87 14.45
C ASP A 97 9.61 -2.72 15.42
N ARG A 98 9.41 -3.97 15.04
CA ARG A 98 8.79 -4.96 15.94
C ARG A 98 9.73 -5.29 17.09
N LEU A 99 9.18 -5.32 18.31
CA LEU A 99 9.90 -5.76 19.51
C LEU A 99 9.58 -7.23 19.80
N ASP A 100 10.57 -7.93 20.32
CA ASP A 100 10.40 -9.31 20.80
C ASP A 100 9.90 -9.31 22.25
N LEU A 101 8.58 -9.19 22.40
CA LEU A 101 7.86 -9.21 23.67
C LEU A 101 6.86 -10.36 23.67
N GLY A 102 6.37 -10.74 24.85
CA GLY A 102 5.28 -11.72 25.00
C GLY A 102 3.94 -11.29 24.39
N TYR A 103 3.85 -10.06 23.92
CA TYR A 103 2.71 -9.46 23.23
C TYR A 103 3.20 -8.58 22.05
N PRO A 104 2.42 -8.42 20.97
CA PRO A 104 2.82 -7.60 19.83
C PRO A 104 3.06 -6.15 20.20
N ALA A 105 4.27 -5.65 19.90
CA ALA A 105 4.66 -4.27 20.12
C ALA A 105 5.57 -3.76 19.00
N TYR A 106 5.46 -2.47 18.70
CA TYR A 106 6.32 -1.78 17.76
C TYR A 106 6.89 -0.52 18.40
N SER A 107 8.16 -0.23 18.16
CA SER A 107 8.81 1.00 18.61
C SER A 107 9.00 1.97 17.46
N TYR A 108 8.75 3.25 17.71
CA TYR A 108 8.92 4.37 16.76
C TYR A 108 10.04 5.29 17.27
N PRO A 109 11.31 4.93 17.06
CA PRO A 109 12.45 5.66 17.60
C PRO A 109 12.54 7.07 17.01
N GLY A 110 12.75 8.08 17.88
CA GLY A 110 12.82 9.48 17.46
C GLY A 110 11.48 10.16 17.20
N ILE A 111 10.38 9.44 17.47
CA ILE A 111 9.01 9.97 17.37
C ILE A 111 8.49 10.22 18.79
N SER A 112 7.96 11.40 19.04
CA SER A 112 7.41 11.81 20.34
C SER A 112 6.05 11.17 20.63
N PRO A 113 5.66 11.01 21.92
CA PRO A 113 4.29 10.72 22.30
C PRO A 113 3.33 11.79 21.75
N GLY A 114 2.15 11.39 21.28
CA GLY A 114 1.23 12.29 20.58
C GLY A 114 1.29 12.17 19.05
N PHE A 115 2.23 11.42 18.52
CA PHE A 115 2.44 11.31 17.05
C PHE A 115 1.19 10.89 16.28
N ALA A 116 0.25 10.18 16.91
CA ALA A 116 -0.97 9.69 16.26
C ALA A 116 -2.19 10.63 16.47
N GLU A 117 -2.01 11.77 17.07
CA GLU A 117 -3.07 12.75 17.36
C GLU A 117 -2.83 14.02 16.53
N SER A 118 -3.65 14.23 15.50
CA SER A 118 -3.44 15.28 14.48
C SER A 118 -3.62 16.72 14.98
N ASP A 119 -4.14 16.89 16.17
CA ASP A 119 -4.34 18.15 16.86
C ASP A 119 -3.16 18.53 17.78
N LEU A 120 -2.16 17.65 17.91
CA LEU A 120 -0.95 17.90 18.67
C LEU A 120 0.22 18.32 17.78
N GLU A 121 1.15 19.09 18.35
CA GLU A 121 2.37 19.53 17.66
C GLU A 121 3.30 18.36 17.30
N ASP A 122 3.27 17.29 18.10
CA ASP A 122 4.06 16.08 17.93
C ASP A 122 3.50 15.13 16.85
N TYR A 123 2.44 15.51 16.13
CA TYR A 123 1.85 14.69 15.08
C TYR A 123 2.84 14.36 13.97
N ASP A 124 3.03 13.06 13.72
CA ASP A 124 3.83 12.55 12.60
C ASP A 124 2.96 11.73 11.67
N GLN A 125 2.76 12.23 10.45
CA GLN A 125 1.89 11.59 9.47
C GLN A 125 2.39 10.20 9.07
N VAL A 126 3.69 10.01 8.91
CA VAL A 126 4.28 8.74 8.44
C VAL A 126 4.17 7.67 9.54
N ALA A 127 4.57 8.02 10.76
CA ALA A 127 4.44 7.11 11.91
C ALA A 127 2.97 6.74 12.17
N THR A 128 2.05 7.72 12.04
CA THR A 128 0.61 7.50 12.18
C THR A 128 0.08 6.53 11.14
N GLN A 129 0.44 6.68 9.87
CA GLN A 129 -0.01 5.77 8.82
C GLN A 129 0.51 4.35 9.03
N ILE A 130 1.78 4.20 9.43
CA ILE A 130 2.37 2.89 9.72
C ILE A 130 1.67 2.25 10.94
N ALA A 131 1.47 3.01 12.02
CA ALA A 131 0.78 2.52 13.21
C ALA A 131 -0.68 2.16 12.90
N TRP A 132 -1.34 2.93 12.05
CA TRP A 132 -2.71 2.67 11.63
C TRP A 132 -2.83 1.36 10.83
N SER A 133 -2.00 1.12 9.82
CA SER A 133 -2.00 -0.15 9.05
C SER A 133 -1.85 -1.37 9.97
N ARG A 134 -0.95 -1.28 10.96
CA ARG A 134 -0.74 -2.34 11.97
C ARG A 134 -1.95 -2.53 12.87
N THR A 135 -2.53 -1.42 13.33
CA THR A 135 -3.77 -1.41 14.14
C THR A 135 -4.91 -2.04 13.36
N LEU A 136 -5.10 -1.66 12.11
CA LEU A 136 -6.16 -2.20 11.26
C LEU A 136 -6.01 -3.70 11.04
N SER A 137 -4.80 -4.19 10.82
CA SER A 137 -4.50 -5.62 10.70
C SER A 137 -4.93 -6.39 11.96
N VAL A 138 -4.63 -5.87 13.15
CA VAL A 138 -5.05 -6.48 14.43
C VAL A 138 -6.57 -6.42 14.61
N LEU A 139 -7.21 -5.31 14.23
CA LEU A 139 -8.66 -5.19 14.29
C LEU A 139 -9.38 -6.16 13.35
N GLN A 140 -8.87 -6.32 12.12
CA GLN A 140 -9.40 -7.31 11.18
C GLN A 140 -9.30 -8.73 11.73
N SER A 141 -8.19 -9.07 12.38
CA SER A 141 -8.00 -10.36 13.06
C SER A 141 -8.99 -10.51 14.22
N ALA A 142 -9.06 -9.53 15.11
CA ALA A 142 -9.94 -9.55 16.29
C ALA A 142 -11.43 -9.68 15.97
N PHE A 143 -11.88 -9.02 14.90
CA PHE A 143 -13.25 -9.10 14.42
C PHE A 143 -13.51 -10.27 13.47
N ARG A 144 -12.47 -11.00 13.07
CA ARG A 144 -12.54 -12.04 12.04
C ARG A 144 -13.17 -11.53 10.74
N LYS A 145 -12.93 -10.26 10.42
CA LYS A 145 -13.39 -9.60 9.19
C LYS A 145 -12.18 -9.27 8.34
N LYS A 146 -12.12 -9.86 7.15
CA LYS A 146 -11.19 -9.43 6.10
C LYS A 146 -11.99 -8.62 5.08
N LEU A 147 -11.51 -7.44 4.75
CA LEU A 147 -11.95 -6.71 3.57
C LEU A 147 -11.30 -7.40 2.38
N ASP A 148 -12.07 -7.66 1.35
CA ASP A 148 -11.56 -8.13 0.06
C ASP A 148 -11.01 -6.92 -0.71
N LEU A 149 -9.79 -6.52 -0.35
CA LEU A 149 -9.15 -5.37 -0.98
C LEU A 149 -8.73 -5.66 -2.42
N GLU A 150 -8.52 -6.94 -2.77
CA GLU A 150 -8.21 -7.33 -4.13
C GLU A 150 -9.38 -7.02 -5.05
N LYS A 151 -10.55 -7.54 -4.72
CA LYS A 151 -11.77 -7.25 -5.47
C LYS A 151 -12.07 -5.75 -5.50
N THR A 152 -11.96 -5.08 -4.35
CA THR A 152 -12.18 -3.62 -4.27
C THR A 152 -11.24 -2.86 -5.20
N TRP A 153 -9.98 -3.25 -5.26
CA TRP A 153 -9.00 -2.61 -6.14
C TRP A 153 -9.28 -2.90 -7.62
N ASP A 154 -9.63 -4.15 -7.95
CA ASP A 154 -10.03 -4.51 -9.32
C ASP A 154 -11.25 -3.72 -9.78
N ASP A 155 -12.28 -3.57 -8.94
CA ASP A 155 -13.47 -2.78 -9.23
C ASP A 155 -13.11 -1.29 -9.49
N ILE A 156 -12.17 -0.73 -8.72
CA ILE A 156 -11.66 0.65 -8.92
C ILE A 156 -10.89 0.78 -10.25
N GLU A 157 -9.97 -0.14 -10.54
CA GLU A 157 -9.19 -0.15 -11.77
C GLU A 157 -10.08 -0.34 -13.01
N GLU A 158 -11.06 -1.24 -12.93
CA GLU A 158 -12.03 -1.44 -13.99
C GLU A 158 -12.84 -0.16 -14.25
N SER A 159 -13.31 0.52 -13.23
CA SER A 159 -14.05 1.78 -13.37
C SER A 159 -13.19 2.89 -13.99
N LYS A 160 -11.90 2.99 -13.65
CA LYS A 160 -10.95 3.88 -14.31
C LYS A 160 -10.82 3.54 -15.81
N CYS A 161 -10.75 2.26 -16.16
CA CYS A 161 -10.63 1.82 -17.55
C CYS A 161 -11.94 2.01 -18.33
N LEU A 162 -13.09 1.74 -17.72
CA LEU A 162 -14.40 1.81 -18.37
C LEU A 162 -14.77 3.24 -18.75
N SER A 163 -14.49 4.21 -17.89
CA SER A 163 -14.68 5.63 -18.16
C SER A 163 -13.91 6.10 -19.42
N VAL A 164 -12.78 5.46 -19.72
CA VAL A 164 -11.95 5.71 -20.92
C VAL A 164 -12.64 5.22 -22.19
N LEU A 165 -13.12 3.97 -22.16
CA LEU A 165 -13.70 3.30 -23.33
C LEU A 165 -15.00 3.99 -23.76
N LEU A 166 -15.76 4.53 -22.81
CA LEU A 166 -17.01 5.22 -23.09
C LEU A 166 -16.81 6.59 -23.72
N GLN A 167 -15.72 7.30 -23.38
CA GLN A 167 -15.43 8.61 -23.98
C GLN A 167 -14.83 8.50 -25.40
N SER A 168 -13.99 7.50 -25.66
CA SER A 168 -13.41 7.33 -27.02
C SER A 168 -14.45 6.94 -28.06
N ARG A 169 -15.58 6.36 -27.67
CA ARG A 169 -16.68 5.98 -28.58
C ARG A 169 -17.61 7.12 -28.97
N LYS A 170 -17.60 8.25 -28.24
CA LYS A 170 -18.41 9.42 -28.62
C LYS A 170 -17.92 10.14 -29.89
N SER A 171 -16.78 9.74 -30.44
CA SER A 171 -16.19 10.36 -31.64
C SER A 171 -16.39 9.58 -32.95
N ASP A 172 -16.95 8.36 -32.92
CA ASP A 172 -17.18 7.58 -34.13
C ASP A 172 -18.66 7.27 -34.36
N ASP A 173 -19.24 7.94 -35.39
CA ASP A 173 -20.64 7.91 -35.80
C ASP A 173 -21.09 6.61 -36.50
N ASN A 174 -20.68 5.41 -36.10
CA ASN A 174 -21.18 4.19 -36.73
C ASN A 174 -21.61 3.16 -35.67
N MET A 175 -22.91 3.18 -35.33
CA MET A 175 -23.50 2.44 -34.23
C MET A 175 -24.76 1.71 -34.64
N SER A 176 -24.79 0.36 -34.54
CA SER A 176 -26.05 -0.40 -34.63
C SER A 176 -26.15 -1.68 -33.78
N LEU A 177 -25.17 -2.03 -32.93
CA LEU A 177 -25.19 -3.30 -32.17
C LEU A 177 -24.89 -3.18 -30.66
N VAL A 178 -24.87 -1.97 -30.11
CA VAL A 178 -24.44 -1.71 -28.73
C VAL A 178 -25.51 -1.07 -27.85
N ASP A 179 -26.71 -0.80 -28.38
CA ASP A 179 -27.73 -0.03 -27.67
C ASP A 179 -28.24 -0.70 -26.39
N ASP A 180 -28.38 -2.03 -26.35
CA ASP A 180 -28.89 -2.75 -25.17
C ASP A 180 -27.84 -2.87 -24.02
N ILE A 181 -26.57 -2.81 -24.35
CA ILE A 181 -25.49 -2.78 -23.34
C ILE A 181 -25.26 -1.35 -22.87
N GLN A 182 -25.49 -0.39 -23.74
CA GLN A 182 -25.25 1.02 -23.54
C GLN A 182 -26.21 1.65 -22.52
N GLU A 183 -27.50 1.28 -22.56
CA GLU A 183 -28.53 1.84 -21.66
C GLU A 183 -28.33 1.40 -20.19
N LYS A 184 -27.75 0.20 -19.99
CA LYS A 184 -27.44 -0.33 -18.65
C LYS A 184 -26.15 0.21 -18.04
N TYR A 185 -25.19 0.66 -18.87
CA TYR A 185 -23.90 1.21 -18.45
C TYR A 185 -23.82 2.74 -18.57
N PHE A 186 -24.67 3.38 -19.38
CA PHE A 186 -24.72 4.84 -19.54
C PHE A 186 -25.45 5.58 -18.41
N SER A 187 -26.22 4.86 -17.60
CA SER A 187 -26.77 5.43 -16.36
C SER A 187 -25.76 5.47 -15.21
N SER A 188 -24.63 4.79 -15.35
CA SER A 188 -23.50 4.94 -14.43
C SER A 188 -22.65 6.13 -14.87
N ASP A 189 -23.17 7.27 -14.57
CA ASP A 189 -22.58 8.58 -14.71
C ASP A 189 -21.13 8.60 -14.17
N MET A 190 -20.33 9.54 -14.64
CA MET A 190 -19.00 9.88 -14.12
C MET A 190 -18.99 10.09 -12.59
N SER A 191 -20.16 10.28 -11.96
CA SER A 191 -20.35 10.24 -10.52
C SER A 191 -19.92 8.90 -9.89
N THR A 192 -20.10 7.77 -10.59
CA THR A 192 -19.69 6.45 -10.05
C THR A 192 -18.19 6.25 -9.98
N ALA A 193 -17.42 6.88 -10.86
CA ALA A 193 -15.95 6.88 -10.75
C ALA A 193 -15.48 7.70 -9.54
N LEU A 194 -16.19 8.79 -9.21
CA LEU A 194 -15.93 9.62 -8.02
C LEU A 194 -16.31 8.91 -6.71
N ASP A 195 -17.32 8.03 -6.74
CA ASP A 195 -17.72 7.23 -5.59
C ASP A 195 -16.63 6.28 -5.11
N ASN A 196 -15.63 5.97 -5.96
CA ASN A 196 -14.48 5.15 -5.63
C ASN A 196 -13.38 5.89 -4.85
N TYR A 197 -13.50 7.21 -4.68
CA TYR A 197 -12.57 8.02 -3.90
C TYR A 197 -13.14 8.38 -2.53
N VAL A 198 -12.25 8.53 -1.55
CA VAL A 198 -12.62 9.03 -0.23
C VAL A 198 -13.08 10.48 -0.34
N THR A 199 -14.28 10.79 0.15
CA THR A 199 -14.88 12.14 0.05
C THR A 199 -14.59 13.00 1.28
N GLU A 200 -14.32 12.38 2.43
CA GLU A 200 -14.07 13.07 3.70
C GLU A 200 -12.61 13.54 3.86
N GLU A 201 -11.72 13.03 3.00
CA GLU A 201 -10.31 13.35 2.99
C GLU A 201 -9.93 13.82 1.56
N THR A 202 -8.72 14.33 1.39
CA THR A 202 -8.24 14.79 0.07
C THR A 202 -7.54 13.62 -0.65
N PRO A 203 -8.23 12.89 -1.53
CA PRO A 203 -7.61 11.80 -2.26
C PRO A 203 -6.53 12.31 -3.22
N SER A 204 -5.50 11.50 -3.46
CA SER A 204 -4.39 11.90 -4.32
C SER A 204 -3.85 10.76 -5.16
N VAL A 205 -3.35 11.11 -6.35
CA VAL A 205 -2.61 10.20 -7.22
C VAL A 205 -1.32 10.90 -7.65
N THR A 206 -0.20 10.21 -7.52
CA THR A 206 1.11 10.76 -7.86
C THR A 206 1.91 9.77 -8.71
N TYR A 207 2.25 10.17 -9.91
CA TYR A 207 3.22 9.53 -10.77
C TYR A 207 4.61 10.06 -10.39
N THR A 208 5.26 9.36 -9.49
CA THR A 208 6.42 9.84 -8.73
C THR A 208 7.59 10.32 -9.59
N PRO A 209 8.00 9.63 -10.68
CA PRO A 209 9.16 10.07 -11.45
C PRO A 209 8.98 11.39 -12.19
N THR A 210 7.74 11.79 -12.46
CA THR A 210 7.42 13.01 -13.20
C THR A 210 6.69 14.05 -12.36
N LEU A 211 6.30 13.69 -11.12
CA LEU A 211 5.46 14.47 -10.21
C LEU A 211 4.13 14.91 -10.86
N GLN A 212 3.67 14.11 -11.84
CA GLN A 212 2.35 14.29 -12.43
C GLN A 212 1.29 13.63 -11.55
N GLY A 213 0.05 14.04 -11.71
CA GLY A 213 -1.07 13.57 -10.90
C GLY A 213 -1.88 14.73 -10.37
N ALA A 214 -2.69 14.48 -9.36
CA ALA A 214 -3.54 15.51 -8.76
C ALA A 214 -3.93 15.15 -7.32
N SER A 215 -4.43 16.13 -6.60
CA SER A 215 -4.94 16.01 -5.24
C SER A 215 -6.30 16.69 -5.13
N GLY A 216 -7.27 16.01 -4.51
CA GLY A 216 -8.67 16.42 -4.48
C GLY A 216 -9.48 15.87 -5.66
N ILE A 217 -10.77 15.63 -5.42
CA ILE A 217 -11.65 14.91 -6.35
C ILE A 217 -11.73 15.59 -7.70
N ASP A 218 -12.00 16.90 -7.74
CA ASP A 218 -12.16 17.64 -8.99
C ASP A 218 -10.87 17.68 -9.82
N ALA A 219 -9.73 17.89 -9.15
CA ALA A 219 -8.42 17.92 -9.81
C ALA A 219 -8.02 16.53 -10.33
N LEU A 220 -8.33 15.46 -9.59
CA LEU A 220 -8.13 14.08 -10.05
C LEU A 220 -8.97 13.77 -11.29
N HIS A 221 -10.24 14.17 -11.26
CA HIS A 221 -11.11 14.02 -12.40
C HIS A 221 -10.55 14.69 -13.66
N GLN A 222 -10.16 15.96 -13.52
CA GLN A 222 -9.55 16.71 -14.62
C GLN A 222 -8.25 16.04 -15.10
N PHE A 223 -7.39 15.60 -14.19
CA PHE A 223 -6.14 14.91 -14.53
C PHE A 223 -6.39 13.63 -15.33
N TYR A 224 -7.29 12.77 -14.84
CA TYR A 224 -7.60 11.54 -15.56
C TYR A 224 -8.19 11.82 -16.93
N GLU A 225 -9.14 12.75 -17.03
CA GLU A 225 -9.76 13.08 -18.29
C GLU A 225 -8.77 13.65 -19.32
N THR A 226 -7.96 14.64 -18.93
CA THR A 226 -7.15 15.41 -19.87
C THR A 226 -5.75 14.83 -20.09
N SER A 227 -5.12 14.30 -19.06
CA SER A 227 -3.69 13.97 -19.08
C SER A 227 -3.39 12.48 -19.08
N PHE A 228 -4.32 11.64 -18.67
CA PHE A 228 -4.09 10.21 -18.58
C PHE A 228 -4.90 9.41 -19.62
N LEU A 229 -6.21 9.54 -19.61
CA LEU A 229 -7.11 8.68 -20.38
C LEU A 229 -7.05 8.94 -21.89
N ARG A 230 -7.03 10.21 -22.28
CA ARG A 230 -6.93 10.61 -23.69
C ARG A 230 -5.51 10.47 -24.25
N CYS A 231 -4.53 10.26 -23.38
CA CYS A 231 -3.11 10.21 -23.69
C CYS A 231 -2.54 8.79 -23.64
N LYS A 232 -3.39 7.75 -23.68
CA LYS A 232 -2.97 6.36 -23.77
C LYS A 232 -2.81 5.94 -25.25
N PRO A 233 -1.62 5.56 -25.70
CA PRO A 233 -1.46 5.08 -27.07
C PRO A 233 -2.21 3.75 -27.25
N PRO A 234 -2.80 3.49 -28.43
CA PRO A 234 -3.54 2.25 -28.72
C PRO A 234 -2.73 0.96 -28.53
N SER A 235 -1.39 1.08 -28.61
CA SER A 235 -0.46 -0.02 -28.42
C SER A 235 -0.17 -0.33 -26.94
N MET A 236 -0.68 0.48 -25.99
CA MET A 236 -0.38 0.28 -24.57
C MET A 236 -0.95 -1.04 -24.07
N ARG A 237 -0.10 -1.80 -23.42
CA ARG A 237 -0.43 -3.06 -22.75
C ARG A 237 0.09 -3.03 -21.33
N LEU A 238 -0.74 -3.47 -20.41
CA LEU A 238 -0.39 -3.69 -19.01
C LEU A 238 -0.57 -5.17 -18.70
N ARG A 239 0.34 -5.73 -17.95
CA ARG A 239 0.26 -7.09 -17.43
C ARG A 239 0.64 -7.07 -15.97
N LEU A 240 -0.26 -7.53 -15.12
CA LEU A 240 0.03 -7.77 -13.70
C LEU A 240 1.02 -8.93 -13.60
N LEU A 241 2.13 -8.71 -12.90
CA LEU A 241 3.15 -9.71 -12.60
C LEU A 241 2.97 -10.24 -11.20
N SER A 242 2.88 -9.35 -10.22
CA SER A 242 2.64 -9.73 -8.83
C SER A 242 1.74 -8.73 -8.14
N ARG A 243 1.03 -9.20 -7.10
CA ARG A 243 0.18 -8.36 -6.24
C ARG A 243 0.39 -8.73 -4.78
N THR A 244 0.57 -7.72 -3.95
CA THR A 244 0.64 -7.87 -2.50
C THR A 244 -0.49 -7.09 -1.85
N ILE A 245 -1.27 -7.77 -1.00
CA ILE A 245 -2.42 -7.18 -0.31
C ILE A 245 -2.10 -7.02 1.17
N GLY A 246 -2.10 -5.77 1.63
CA GLY A 246 -1.97 -5.41 3.04
C GLY A 246 -3.31 -5.24 3.74
N ALA A 247 -3.29 -4.61 4.91
CA ALA A 247 -4.51 -4.31 5.67
C ALA A 247 -5.33 -3.16 5.05
N ASP A 248 -4.65 -2.20 4.43
CA ASP A 248 -5.21 -0.99 3.84
C ASP A 248 -4.56 -0.62 2.49
N ARG A 249 -3.72 -1.51 1.95
CA ARG A 249 -2.92 -1.23 0.74
C ARG A 249 -2.89 -2.41 -0.20
N VAL A 250 -2.86 -2.08 -1.48
CA VAL A 250 -2.55 -3.01 -2.57
C VAL A 250 -1.28 -2.51 -3.26
N VAL A 251 -0.34 -3.40 -3.48
CA VAL A 251 0.89 -3.13 -4.23
C VAL A 251 0.91 -4.04 -5.44
N ASP A 252 0.89 -3.43 -6.62
CA ASP A 252 0.94 -4.12 -7.90
C ASP A 252 2.29 -3.91 -8.57
N GLU A 253 2.89 -4.99 -9.04
CA GLU A 253 4.00 -4.97 -9.97
C GLU A 253 3.47 -5.27 -11.38
N LEU A 254 3.69 -4.36 -12.30
CA LEU A 254 3.11 -4.37 -13.63
C LEU A 254 4.21 -4.30 -14.70
N TYR A 255 4.14 -5.17 -15.70
CA TYR A 255 4.85 -4.94 -16.95
C TYR A 255 4.00 -4.02 -17.83
N MET A 256 4.61 -2.94 -18.31
CA MET A 256 3.99 -1.99 -19.23
C MET A 256 4.79 -1.88 -20.50
N ALA A 257 4.10 -2.00 -21.64
CA ALA A 257 4.67 -1.80 -22.96
C ALA A 257 3.79 -0.89 -23.81
N PHE A 258 4.40 0.03 -24.55
CA PHE A 258 3.70 0.91 -25.49
C PHE A 258 4.63 1.43 -26.58
N LYS A 259 4.05 1.85 -27.69
CA LYS A 259 4.75 2.64 -28.71
C LYS A 259 4.36 4.11 -28.52
N HIS A 260 5.34 4.99 -28.37
CA HIS A 260 5.13 6.40 -28.08
C HIS A 260 4.66 7.17 -29.32
N THR A 261 3.39 6.96 -29.70
CA THR A 261 2.77 7.52 -30.93
C THR A 261 1.96 8.79 -30.68
N GLN A 262 1.78 9.18 -29.40
CA GLN A 262 1.06 10.39 -29.02
C GLN A 262 1.69 10.98 -27.76
N GLU A 263 1.33 12.22 -27.43
CA GLU A 263 1.77 12.86 -26.19
C GLU A 263 1.26 12.09 -24.98
N MET A 264 2.13 11.87 -24.01
CA MET A 264 1.84 11.15 -22.75
C MET A 264 2.31 11.98 -21.55
N PRO A 265 1.60 13.03 -21.17
CA PRO A 265 2.05 14.01 -20.15
C PRO A 265 2.39 13.38 -18.80
N TRP A 266 1.71 12.30 -18.42
CA TRP A 266 1.90 11.63 -17.14
C TRP A 266 3.24 10.88 -17.03
N ILE A 267 3.83 10.40 -18.14
CA ILE A 267 5.12 9.69 -18.17
C ILE A 267 6.22 10.46 -18.89
N LEU A 268 5.88 11.22 -19.92
CA LEU A 268 6.78 11.99 -20.79
C LEU A 268 6.27 13.42 -20.96
N PRO A 269 6.22 14.22 -19.87
CA PRO A 269 5.69 15.58 -19.96
C PRO A 269 6.48 16.43 -20.95
N ARG A 270 5.79 17.08 -21.87
CA ARG A 270 6.35 17.96 -22.91
C ARG A 270 7.30 17.27 -23.92
N VAL A 271 7.25 15.94 -24.02
CA VAL A 271 8.00 15.21 -25.02
C VAL A 271 7.04 14.85 -26.17
N PRO A 272 7.32 15.32 -27.40
CA PRO A 272 6.51 14.99 -28.58
C PRO A 272 6.65 13.50 -28.90
N PRO A 273 5.68 12.91 -29.63
CA PRO A 273 5.75 11.51 -30.04
C PRO A 273 7.05 11.14 -30.72
N THR A 274 7.69 10.09 -30.29
CA THR A 274 8.99 9.62 -30.82
C THR A 274 8.88 8.38 -31.71
N ASP A 275 7.70 7.78 -31.78
CA ASP A 275 7.42 6.53 -32.50
C ASP A 275 8.26 5.34 -32.03
N ARG A 276 8.88 5.44 -30.84
CA ARG A 276 9.73 4.42 -30.24
C ARG A 276 8.92 3.49 -29.33
N GLN A 277 9.38 2.24 -29.27
CA GLN A 277 8.84 1.24 -28.33
C GLN A 277 9.44 1.44 -26.94
N VAL A 278 8.60 1.34 -25.91
CA VAL A 278 9.00 1.40 -24.49
C VAL A 278 8.44 0.18 -23.76
N GLU A 279 9.28 -0.44 -22.94
CA GLU A 279 8.94 -1.57 -22.08
C GLU A 279 9.55 -1.33 -20.71
N ILE A 280 8.73 -1.27 -19.66
CA ILE A 280 9.16 -0.97 -18.28
C ILE A 280 8.38 -1.79 -17.25
N ILE A 281 8.93 -1.87 -16.05
CA ILE A 281 8.21 -2.30 -14.87
C ILE A 281 7.65 -1.07 -14.17
N VAL A 282 6.42 -1.17 -13.75
CA VAL A 282 5.69 -0.14 -13.00
C VAL A 282 5.25 -0.74 -11.67
N ILE A 283 5.46 0.00 -10.59
CA ILE A 283 4.94 -0.33 -9.26
C ILE A 283 3.83 0.66 -8.93
N SER A 284 2.63 0.16 -8.68
CA SER A 284 1.52 0.93 -8.12
C SER A 284 1.32 0.57 -6.66
N ILE A 285 1.22 1.58 -5.81
CA ILE A 285 0.90 1.45 -4.38
C ILE A 285 -0.38 2.20 -4.12
N ALA A 286 -1.48 1.48 -4.00
CA ALA A 286 -2.79 2.02 -3.69
C ALA A 286 -3.10 1.90 -2.20
N THR A 287 -3.49 3.00 -1.56
CA THR A 287 -3.97 3.05 -0.18
C THR A 287 -5.49 3.20 -0.19
N LEU A 288 -6.19 2.30 0.50
CA LEU A 288 -7.64 2.22 0.51
C LEU A 288 -8.18 2.51 1.92
N HIS A 289 -9.09 3.46 2.03
CA HIS A 289 -9.81 3.78 3.26
C HIS A 289 -11.30 3.44 3.10
N GLY A 290 -11.79 2.49 3.91
CA GLY A 290 -13.20 2.08 3.86
C GLY A 290 -13.65 1.48 2.51
N GLY A 291 -12.73 0.89 1.74
CA GLY A 291 -13.00 0.37 0.40
C GLY A 291 -12.96 1.42 -0.71
N LYS A 292 -12.43 2.61 -0.42
CA LYS A 292 -12.29 3.71 -1.38
C LYS A 292 -10.83 4.13 -1.52
N LEU A 293 -10.43 4.57 -2.70
CA LEU A 293 -9.08 5.03 -2.96
C LEU A 293 -8.79 6.34 -2.23
N TYR A 294 -7.82 6.29 -1.34
CA TYR A 294 -7.30 7.45 -0.61
C TYR A 294 -6.06 8.04 -1.28
N ALA A 295 -5.08 7.19 -1.61
CA ALA A 295 -3.86 7.64 -2.28
C ALA A 295 -3.33 6.54 -3.21
N GLU A 296 -2.77 6.95 -4.34
CA GLU A 296 -2.03 6.06 -5.23
C GLU A 296 -0.69 6.68 -5.60
N HIS A 297 0.39 5.93 -5.41
CA HIS A 297 1.73 6.30 -5.84
C HIS A 297 2.21 5.32 -6.90
N VAL A 298 2.59 5.85 -8.06
CA VAL A 298 3.06 5.05 -9.20
C VAL A 298 4.53 5.34 -9.45
N TYR A 299 5.32 4.29 -9.57
CA TYR A 299 6.77 4.35 -9.74
C TYR A 299 7.22 3.57 -10.96
N TRP A 300 8.22 4.06 -11.65
CA TRP A 300 8.94 3.37 -12.72
C TRP A 300 10.35 3.95 -12.86
N ASP A 301 11.19 3.29 -13.65
CA ASP A 301 12.51 3.83 -13.99
C ASP A 301 12.40 4.81 -15.18
N GLN A 302 12.42 6.11 -14.89
CA GLN A 302 12.35 7.15 -15.89
C GLN A 302 13.57 7.17 -16.80
N ALA A 303 14.75 6.81 -16.30
CA ALA A 303 15.96 6.78 -17.09
C ALA A 303 15.86 5.70 -18.19
N SER A 304 15.31 4.54 -17.86
CA SER A 304 14.99 3.49 -18.85
C SER A 304 14.02 3.97 -19.93
N VAL A 305 12.99 4.74 -19.55
CA VAL A 305 12.05 5.34 -20.52
C VAL A 305 12.79 6.27 -21.47
N LEU A 306 13.55 7.23 -20.92
CA LEU A 306 14.30 8.23 -21.70
C LEU A 306 15.34 7.61 -22.62
N LEU A 307 16.00 6.52 -22.18
CA LEU A 307 16.93 5.76 -23.00
C LEU A 307 16.22 5.12 -24.21
N GLN A 308 15.09 4.46 -23.97
CA GLN A 308 14.36 3.73 -25.01
C GLN A 308 13.78 4.67 -26.10
N ILE A 309 13.37 5.88 -25.70
CA ILE A 309 12.89 6.89 -26.67
C ILE A 309 14.02 7.71 -27.30
N GLY A 310 15.29 7.48 -26.88
CA GLY A 310 16.47 8.10 -27.47
C GLY A 310 16.80 9.50 -26.96
N LEU A 311 16.25 9.91 -25.81
CA LEU A 311 16.59 11.19 -25.15
C LEU A 311 17.83 11.10 -24.27
N ILE A 312 18.27 9.91 -23.89
CA ILE A 312 19.52 9.64 -23.19
C ILE A 312 20.37 8.72 -24.06
N ASP A 313 21.64 9.10 -24.28
CA ASP A 313 22.66 8.23 -24.84
C ASP A 313 23.54 7.69 -23.70
N PRO A 314 23.57 6.39 -23.44
CA PRO A 314 24.37 5.81 -22.35
C PRO A 314 25.87 6.01 -22.54
N LYS A 315 26.33 6.30 -23.76
CA LYS A 315 27.74 6.61 -24.08
C LYS A 315 28.11 8.05 -23.78
N PHE A 316 27.12 8.93 -23.61
CA PHE A 316 27.37 10.33 -23.31
C PHE A 316 27.65 10.52 -21.82
N ILE A 317 28.94 10.64 -21.49
CA ILE A 317 29.40 10.83 -20.11
C ILE A 317 29.89 12.26 -19.97
N PRO A 318 29.33 13.05 -19.04
CA PRO A 318 29.85 14.39 -18.74
C PRO A 318 31.30 14.34 -18.27
N GLN A 319 32.09 15.38 -18.60
CA GLN A 319 33.52 15.47 -18.18
C GLN A 319 33.70 15.35 -16.66
N SER A 320 32.69 15.75 -15.87
CA SER A 320 32.69 15.63 -14.42
C SER A 320 32.67 14.18 -13.89
N ALA A 321 32.33 13.21 -14.75
CA ALA A 321 32.26 11.80 -14.44
C ALA A 321 33.36 10.97 -15.12
N ASN A 322 34.55 11.57 -15.32
CA ASN A 322 35.71 10.92 -15.93
C ASN A 322 36.04 9.61 -15.22
N GLY A 323 36.02 8.48 -15.95
CA GLY A 323 36.28 7.14 -15.47
C GLY A 323 35.09 6.18 -15.54
N ALA A 324 33.87 6.68 -15.74
CA ALA A 324 32.72 5.84 -16.04
C ALA A 324 32.78 5.39 -17.51
N GLY A 325 32.65 4.10 -17.79
CA GLY A 325 32.64 3.57 -19.17
C GLY A 325 31.32 3.85 -19.93
N SER A 326 30.21 3.97 -19.20
CA SER A 326 28.86 4.32 -19.68
C SER A 326 27.99 4.77 -18.52
N LEU A 327 26.87 5.43 -18.81
CA LEU A 327 25.85 5.66 -17.81
C LEU A 327 25.26 4.30 -17.35
N PRO A 328 25.04 4.09 -16.04
CA PRO A 328 24.45 2.85 -15.51
C PRO A 328 22.92 2.85 -15.72
N VAL A 329 22.48 2.89 -16.96
CA VAL A 329 21.07 2.90 -17.35
C VAL A 329 20.82 1.71 -18.26
N ILE A 330 19.77 0.96 -17.96
CA ILE A 330 19.34 -0.22 -18.71
C ILE A 330 18.01 0.10 -19.39
N GLY A 331 17.83 -0.34 -20.63
CA GLY A 331 16.60 -0.14 -21.40
C GLY A 331 15.52 -1.16 -21.07
N SER A 332 14.97 -1.78 -22.12
CA SER A 332 13.89 -2.78 -21.97
C SER A 332 14.36 -4.12 -21.39
N GLU A 333 15.66 -4.36 -21.29
CA GLU A 333 16.22 -5.64 -20.87
C GLU A 333 15.80 -6.03 -19.44
N ALA A 334 15.73 -5.05 -18.53
CA ALA A 334 15.29 -5.29 -17.15
C ALA A 334 13.84 -5.77 -17.11
N ALA A 335 12.94 -5.07 -17.82
CA ALA A 335 11.52 -5.42 -17.89
C ALA A 335 11.29 -6.80 -18.52
N ARG A 336 12.02 -7.08 -19.62
CA ARG A 336 11.95 -8.38 -20.29
C ARG A 336 12.46 -9.53 -19.44
N LYS A 337 13.56 -9.30 -18.69
CA LYS A 337 14.11 -10.31 -17.79
C LYS A 337 13.13 -10.70 -16.70
N ILE A 338 12.47 -9.73 -16.07
CA ILE A 338 11.45 -9.98 -15.04
C ILE A 338 10.27 -10.75 -15.64
N LEU A 339 9.79 -10.31 -16.81
CA LEU A 339 8.69 -10.98 -17.50
C LEU A 339 9.00 -12.44 -17.87
N LEU A 340 10.25 -12.76 -18.27
CA LEU A 340 10.67 -14.11 -18.62
C LEU A 340 10.80 -15.00 -17.40
N ASN A 341 11.35 -14.50 -16.29
CA ASN A 341 11.46 -15.26 -15.04
C ASN A 341 10.07 -15.69 -14.54
N GLU A 342 9.08 -14.78 -14.56
CA GLU A 342 7.69 -15.09 -14.20
C GLU A 342 7.07 -16.16 -15.11
N GLN A 343 7.41 -16.16 -16.41
CA GLN A 343 6.95 -17.19 -17.34
C GLN A 343 7.57 -18.56 -17.06
N GLU A 344 8.86 -18.62 -16.75
CA GLU A 344 9.57 -19.86 -16.42
C GLU A 344 9.05 -20.46 -15.09
N GLU A 345 8.82 -19.66 -14.07
CA GLU A 345 8.23 -20.09 -12.80
C GLU A 345 6.81 -20.66 -13.00
N SER A 346 6.00 -19.98 -13.82
CA SER A 346 4.63 -20.45 -14.13
C SER A 346 4.61 -21.76 -14.91
N LEU A 347 5.57 -22.01 -15.78
CA LEU A 347 5.73 -23.26 -16.50
C LEU A 347 6.25 -24.38 -15.60
N GLY A 348 7.20 -24.07 -14.72
CA GLY A 348 7.75 -25.00 -13.74
C GLY A 348 6.68 -25.51 -12.75
N SER A 349 5.81 -24.61 -12.27
CA SER A 349 4.72 -24.97 -11.35
C SER A 349 3.65 -25.84 -12.02
N LYS A 350 3.34 -25.61 -13.30
CA LYS A 350 2.42 -26.47 -14.08
C LYS A 350 2.99 -27.84 -14.36
N ALA A 351 4.29 -27.96 -14.60
CA ALA A 351 4.96 -29.24 -14.81
C ALA A 351 4.98 -30.13 -13.55
N LEU A 352 5.03 -29.51 -12.36
CA LEU A 352 4.94 -30.21 -11.08
C LEU A 352 3.54 -30.72 -10.76
N SER A 353 2.49 -30.05 -11.26
CA SER A 353 1.09 -30.43 -11.00
C SER A 353 0.55 -31.52 -11.94
N THR A 354 1.29 -31.89 -12.99
CA THR A 354 0.89 -32.87 -14.02
C THR A 354 1.58 -34.22 -13.90
N LYS A 355 2.20 -34.59 -12.77
CA LYS A 355 2.65 -35.97 -12.57
C LYS A 355 1.45 -36.90 -12.41
N PRO A 356 1.22 -37.87 -13.31
CA PRO A 356 0.18 -38.83 -13.15
C PRO A 356 0.49 -39.71 -11.94
N GLY A 357 -0.51 -39.93 -11.11
CA GLY A 357 -0.45 -40.93 -10.06
C GLY A 357 -0.14 -42.31 -10.70
N THR A 358 0.95 -42.91 -10.27
CA THR A 358 1.21 -44.33 -10.57
C THR A 358 0.21 -45.13 -9.79
N ASP A 359 -0.82 -45.59 -10.48
CA ASP A 359 -1.66 -46.72 -10.02
C ASP A 359 -0.74 -47.91 -9.86
N GLY A 360 -0.45 -48.27 -8.64
CA GLY A 360 0.21 -49.49 -8.28
C GLY A 360 -0.83 -50.61 -8.18
N ASP A 361 -1.05 -51.32 -9.27
CA ASP A 361 -1.70 -52.62 -9.23
C ASP A 361 -0.79 -53.60 -8.48
N GLY A 362 -1.21 -53.96 -7.28
CA GLY A 362 -0.67 -55.04 -6.51
C GLY A 362 -1.49 -56.33 -6.79
N ILE A 363 -0.91 -57.23 -7.56
CA ILE A 363 -1.36 -58.63 -7.64
C ILE A 363 -0.26 -59.46 -6.96
N GLY A 364 -0.64 -60.26 -5.98
CA GLY A 364 0.19 -61.31 -5.39
C GLY A 364 -0.19 -61.62 -3.96
#